data_aa0c1480e3aacbbf14177226ac7bc463
#
_entry.id   aa0c1480e3aacbbf14177226ac7bc463
#
_cell.length_a   1.000
_cell.length_b   1.000
_cell.length_c   1.000
_cell.angle_alpha   90.00
_cell.angle_beta   90.00
_cell.angle_gamma   90.00
#
_symmetry.space_group_name_H-M   'P 1'
#
loop_
_entity.id
_entity.type
_entity.pdbx_description
1 polymer ?
#
loop_
_entity_poly.entity_id
_entity_poly.type
_entity_poly.pdbx_seq_one_letter_code
_entity_poly.pdbx_strand_id
1 'polypeptide(L)'
;MKILVTGASGFIGSYIVEEALRQGMETWAAVRPTSSRKYLQDERIHFINLNLSSEEELEKELAPHEFDYIVHAAGATKCLHAEDFYKVNTEGTKYLVNAILHLGMPIKRFVFVSSLSIFGAIREEQPYQEICENDVPKPNTAYGKSKLAAEHYLDSIGNNFPYIILRPTGVYGPREKDYFLMAQSIKQHVDFAVGFKRQDITFVYVQDVVQAVFLALDHGMNGRKYFLSDGEVYQSEAFSDLIHKELGNPWMLRIKAPIWVLRIVTFFGEYLGRMTGKMSALNNDKYNILKQRNWRCDIEPAMDELGYHPHYPLERGVKLAIKWYKDNGWL
;
A
#
# COMPACT_ATOMS: atom_id res chain seq x y z
N MET A 1 16.10 -3.48 -20.29
CA MET A 1 14.82 -4.04 -19.85
C MET A 1 13.81 -2.91 -19.75
N LYS A 2 12.59 -3.15 -20.17
CA LYS A 2 11.50 -2.16 -20.24
C LYS A 2 10.45 -2.47 -19.18
N ILE A 3 10.15 -1.50 -18.32
CA ILE A 3 9.23 -1.66 -17.19
C ILE A 3 8.06 -0.69 -17.29
N LEU A 4 6.85 -1.21 -17.08
CA LEU A 4 5.62 -0.41 -16.92
C LEU A 4 5.21 -0.36 -15.44
N VAL A 5 5.02 0.83 -14.91
CA VAL A 5 4.56 1.05 -13.54
C VAL A 5 3.18 1.69 -13.58
N THR A 6 2.14 0.98 -13.15
CA THR A 6 0.82 1.59 -12.93
C THR A 6 0.73 2.17 -11.53
N GLY A 7 -0.10 3.20 -11.34
CA GLY A 7 -0.10 3.94 -10.08
C GLY A 7 1.17 4.77 -9.85
N ALA A 8 1.93 5.03 -10.91
CA ALA A 8 3.22 5.74 -10.89
C ALA A 8 3.17 7.11 -10.20
N SER A 9 2.07 7.84 -10.30
CA SER A 9 1.89 9.14 -9.62
C SER A 9 1.53 9.03 -8.13
N GLY A 10 1.32 7.81 -7.63
CA GLY A 10 1.02 7.52 -6.23
C GLY A 10 2.26 7.48 -5.34
N PHE A 11 2.03 7.27 -4.03
CA PHE A 11 3.10 7.20 -3.04
C PHE A 11 4.14 6.12 -3.39
N ILE A 12 3.76 4.84 -3.35
CA ILE A 12 4.69 3.72 -3.64
C ILE A 12 5.16 3.76 -5.10
N GLY A 13 4.23 3.99 -6.06
CA GLY A 13 4.55 3.97 -7.47
C GLY A 13 5.62 4.98 -7.90
N SER A 14 5.63 6.18 -7.29
CA SER A 14 6.67 7.18 -7.60
C SER A 14 8.08 6.74 -7.18
N TYR A 15 8.21 6.01 -6.08
CA TYR A 15 9.48 5.43 -5.67
C TYR A 15 9.91 4.24 -6.54
N ILE A 16 8.95 3.43 -7.03
CA ILE A 16 9.25 2.36 -7.99
C ILE A 16 9.79 2.93 -9.30
N VAL A 17 9.19 4.03 -9.80
CA VAL A 17 9.69 4.73 -11.01
C VAL A 17 11.12 5.26 -10.78
N GLU A 18 11.38 5.92 -9.66
CA GLU A 18 12.74 6.41 -9.33
C GLU A 18 13.77 5.28 -9.28
N GLU A 19 13.42 4.16 -8.67
CA GLU A 19 14.32 3.01 -8.59
C GLU A 19 14.54 2.33 -9.94
N ALA A 20 13.51 2.22 -10.79
CA ALA A 20 13.64 1.70 -12.15
C ALA A 20 14.63 2.52 -12.98
N LEU A 21 14.54 3.84 -12.89
CA LEU A 21 15.49 4.76 -13.53
C LEU A 21 16.91 4.61 -12.97
N ARG A 22 17.05 4.43 -11.64
CA ARG A 22 18.33 4.22 -10.97
C ARG A 22 19.01 2.94 -11.44
N GLN A 23 18.21 1.89 -11.72
CA GLN A 23 18.68 0.61 -12.28
C GLN A 23 18.91 0.65 -13.80
N GLY A 24 18.70 1.81 -14.46
CA GLY A 24 18.91 1.97 -15.89
C GLY A 24 17.84 1.28 -16.76
N MET A 25 16.65 1.02 -16.24
CA MET A 25 15.54 0.47 -17.00
C MET A 25 14.89 1.53 -17.89
N GLU A 26 14.42 1.16 -19.08
CA GLU A 26 13.50 1.98 -19.88
C GLU A 26 12.15 2.03 -19.13
N THR A 27 11.88 3.17 -18.49
CA THR A 27 10.82 3.28 -17.48
C THR A 27 9.59 4.00 -18.02
N TRP A 28 8.46 3.30 -17.99
CA TRP A 28 7.16 3.81 -18.41
C TRP A 28 6.23 4.00 -17.21
N ALA A 29 5.77 5.23 -17.02
CA ALA A 29 4.85 5.61 -15.96
C ALA A 29 3.42 5.69 -16.51
N ALA A 30 2.55 4.77 -16.08
CA ALA A 30 1.14 4.85 -16.40
C ALA A 30 0.46 5.89 -15.52
N VAL A 31 -0.12 6.90 -16.14
CA VAL A 31 -0.79 8.03 -15.49
C VAL A 31 -2.15 8.29 -16.13
N ARG A 32 -3.06 8.92 -15.40
CA ARG A 32 -4.30 9.49 -15.96
C ARG A 32 -4.03 10.94 -16.36
N PRO A 33 -4.80 11.54 -17.29
CA PRO A 33 -4.64 12.94 -17.68
C PRO A 33 -4.66 13.92 -16.49
N THR A 34 -5.41 13.60 -15.43
CA THR A 34 -5.56 14.40 -14.21
C THR A 34 -4.51 14.08 -13.13
N SER A 35 -3.62 13.13 -13.35
CA SER A 35 -2.62 12.73 -12.36
C SER A 35 -1.57 13.80 -12.14
N SER A 36 -1.25 14.09 -10.88
CA SER A 36 -0.10 14.94 -10.55
C SER A 36 1.21 14.25 -10.92
N ARG A 37 2.07 14.95 -11.62
CA ARG A 37 3.43 14.47 -11.96
C ARG A 37 4.51 15.05 -11.04
N LYS A 38 4.12 15.57 -9.86
CA LYS A 38 5.04 16.27 -8.93
C LYS A 38 6.33 15.49 -8.64
N TYR A 39 6.24 14.17 -8.54
CA TYR A 39 7.36 13.27 -8.24
C TYR A 39 7.85 12.49 -9.47
N LEU A 40 7.41 12.84 -10.66
CA LEU A 40 7.77 12.21 -11.94
C LEU A 40 8.35 13.27 -12.88
N GLN A 41 9.48 13.90 -12.46
CA GLN A 41 10.07 15.03 -13.16
C GLN A 41 11.30 14.67 -13.98
N ASP A 42 11.82 13.45 -13.87
CA ASP A 42 12.98 12.99 -14.61
C ASP A 42 12.63 12.84 -16.10
N GLU A 43 13.42 13.45 -16.98
CA GLU A 43 13.17 13.47 -18.43
C GLU A 43 13.25 12.07 -19.09
N ARG A 44 13.84 11.10 -18.41
CA ARG A 44 13.95 9.71 -18.89
C ARG A 44 12.64 8.92 -18.71
N ILE A 45 11.65 9.49 -18.03
CA ILE A 45 10.35 8.84 -17.82
C ILE A 45 9.52 8.93 -19.10
N HIS A 46 9.16 7.79 -19.65
CA HIS A 46 8.13 7.70 -20.67
C HIS A 46 6.74 7.66 -20.02
N PHE A 47 5.81 8.45 -20.53
CA PHE A 47 4.45 8.48 -20.01
C PHE A 47 3.50 7.76 -20.95
N ILE A 48 2.61 6.93 -20.37
CA ILE A 48 1.50 6.30 -21.06
C ILE A 48 0.20 6.59 -20.31
N ASN A 49 -0.86 6.91 -21.06
CA ASN A 49 -2.17 7.15 -20.46
C ASN A 49 -2.97 5.85 -20.44
N LEU A 50 -3.12 5.22 -19.28
CA LEU A 50 -3.88 3.99 -19.12
C LEU A 50 -5.18 4.24 -18.35
N ASN A 51 -6.31 3.92 -19.00
CA ASN A 51 -7.62 3.89 -18.38
C ASN A 51 -7.94 2.49 -17.86
N LEU A 52 -7.70 2.24 -16.58
CA LEU A 52 -7.97 0.95 -15.94
C LEU A 52 -9.47 0.61 -15.83
N SER A 53 -10.37 1.44 -16.38
CA SER A 53 -11.81 1.16 -16.39
C SER A 53 -12.32 0.60 -17.72
N SER A 54 -11.44 0.42 -18.71
CA SER A 54 -11.80 -0.07 -20.04
C SER A 54 -10.72 -1.00 -20.57
N GLU A 55 -11.07 -2.26 -20.77
CA GLU A 55 -10.17 -3.27 -21.34
C GLU A 55 -9.80 -2.94 -22.79
N GLU A 56 -10.76 -2.50 -23.59
CA GLU A 56 -10.55 -2.10 -24.99
C GLU A 56 -9.54 -0.93 -25.13
N GLU A 57 -9.68 0.10 -24.26
CA GLU A 57 -8.73 1.21 -24.25
C GLU A 57 -7.34 0.75 -23.80
N LEU A 58 -7.25 -0.16 -22.83
CA LEU A 58 -5.98 -0.74 -22.38
C LEU A 58 -5.30 -1.53 -23.49
N GLU A 59 -6.03 -2.38 -24.22
CA GLU A 59 -5.48 -3.11 -25.35
C GLU A 59 -4.94 -2.17 -26.43
N LYS A 60 -5.71 -1.15 -26.78
CA LYS A 60 -5.31 -0.15 -27.78
C LYS A 60 -4.02 0.60 -27.37
N GLU A 61 -3.96 1.05 -26.13
CA GLU A 61 -2.80 1.82 -25.64
C GLU A 61 -1.57 0.94 -25.43
N LEU A 62 -1.74 -0.34 -25.06
CA LEU A 62 -0.65 -1.26 -24.82
C LEU A 62 -0.13 -1.92 -26.10
N ALA A 63 -0.95 -2.07 -27.14
CA ALA A 63 -0.60 -2.78 -28.38
C ALA A 63 0.69 -2.29 -29.07
N PRO A 64 1.05 -0.99 -29.05
CA PRO A 64 2.31 -0.52 -29.65
C PRO A 64 3.56 -0.84 -28.83
N HIS A 65 3.41 -1.43 -27.64
CA HIS A 65 4.48 -1.58 -26.67
C HIS A 65 4.73 -3.04 -26.33
N GLU A 66 5.99 -3.34 -26.04
CA GLU A 66 6.41 -4.59 -25.42
C GLU A 66 7.11 -4.23 -24.09
N PHE A 67 6.66 -4.85 -23.00
CA PHE A 67 7.25 -4.68 -21.67
C PHE A 67 7.85 -6.00 -21.20
N ASP A 68 9.06 -5.92 -20.61
CA ASP A 68 9.64 -7.06 -19.89
C ASP A 68 8.94 -7.26 -18.54
N TYR A 69 8.65 -6.16 -17.86
CA TYR A 69 8.11 -6.14 -16.50
C TYR A 69 6.93 -5.19 -16.38
N ILE A 70 5.93 -5.60 -15.59
CA ILE A 70 4.82 -4.73 -15.22
C ILE A 70 4.67 -4.76 -13.71
N VAL A 71 4.73 -3.58 -13.08
CA VAL A 71 4.43 -3.41 -11.65
C VAL A 71 3.09 -2.72 -11.49
N HIS A 72 2.11 -3.46 -10.98
CA HIS A 72 0.77 -2.96 -10.76
C HIS A 72 0.62 -2.44 -9.33
N ALA A 73 0.98 -1.17 -9.12
CA ALA A 73 0.82 -0.45 -7.86
C ALA A 73 -0.38 0.51 -7.87
N ALA A 74 -1.16 0.53 -8.97
CA ALA A 74 -2.41 1.27 -9.01
C ALA A 74 -3.43 0.66 -8.04
N GLY A 75 -4.12 1.51 -7.31
CA GLY A 75 -5.18 1.10 -6.40
C GLY A 75 -5.74 2.29 -5.64
N ALA A 76 -7.01 2.20 -5.27
CA ALA A 76 -7.67 3.15 -4.39
C ALA A 76 -7.57 2.63 -2.95
N THR A 77 -7.05 3.44 -2.04
CA THR A 77 -7.00 3.17 -0.60
C THR A 77 -8.10 3.90 0.16
N LYS A 78 -8.78 4.83 -0.51
CA LYS A 78 -9.90 5.64 0.02
C LYS A 78 -10.92 5.84 -1.08
N CYS A 79 -12.18 5.48 -0.81
CA CYS A 79 -13.32 5.73 -1.70
C CYS A 79 -14.53 6.17 -0.88
N LEU A 80 -15.45 6.89 -1.53
CA LEU A 80 -16.70 7.31 -0.90
C LEU A 80 -17.68 6.13 -0.79
N HIS A 81 -17.70 5.27 -1.81
CA HIS A 81 -18.56 4.08 -1.87
C HIS A 81 -17.73 2.81 -1.94
N ALA A 82 -18.23 1.73 -1.33
CA ALA A 82 -17.54 0.44 -1.32
C ALA A 82 -17.32 -0.12 -2.73
N GLU A 83 -18.27 0.10 -3.63
CA GLU A 83 -18.23 -0.35 -5.03
C GLU A 83 -17.05 0.26 -5.80
N ASP A 84 -16.64 1.48 -5.46
CA ASP A 84 -15.54 2.16 -6.15
C ASP A 84 -14.19 1.51 -5.86
N PHE A 85 -14.03 0.88 -4.68
CA PHE A 85 -12.86 0.03 -4.42
C PHE A 85 -12.79 -1.15 -5.37
N TYR A 86 -13.92 -1.83 -5.62
CA TYR A 86 -13.95 -2.97 -6.53
C TYR A 86 -13.69 -2.55 -7.98
N LYS A 87 -14.28 -1.44 -8.44
CA LYS A 87 -14.02 -0.92 -9.79
C LYS A 87 -12.53 -0.64 -10.03
N VAL A 88 -11.87 0.00 -9.05
CA VAL A 88 -10.47 0.38 -9.21
C VAL A 88 -9.53 -0.80 -8.93
N ASN A 89 -9.70 -1.48 -7.78
CA ASN A 89 -8.72 -2.47 -7.33
C ASN A 89 -8.94 -3.85 -7.95
N THR A 90 -10.19 -4.24 -8.18
CA THR A 90 -10.52 -5.57 -8.72
C THR A 90 -10.66 -5.53 -10.24
N GLU A 91 -11.64 -4.76 -10.74
CA GLU A 91 -11.92 -4.74 -12.18
C GLU A 91 -10.76 -4.11 -12.96
N GLY A 92 -10.15 -3.02 -12.42
CA GLY A 92 -8.97 -2.43 -13.04
C GLY A 92 -7.78 -3.39 -13.17
N THR A 93 -7.57 -4.26 -12.15
CA THR A 93 -6.55 -5.32 -12.24
C THR A 93 -6.93 -6.36 -13.29
N LYS A 94 -8.20 -6.80 -13.32
CA LYS A 94 -8.68 -7.76 -14.31
C LYS A 94 -8.51 -7.24 -15.74
N TYR A 95 -8.97 -6.01 -16.01
CA TYR A 95 -8.87 -5.42 -17.34
C TYR A 95 -7.42 -5.30 -17.82
N LEU A 96 -6.51 -4.86 -16.92
CA LEU A 96 -5.10 -4.78 -17.26
C LEU A 96 -4.52 -6.15 -17.62
N VAL A 97 -4.79 -7.17 -16.82
CA VAL A 97 -4.26 -8.52 -17.04
C VAL A 97 -4.89 -9.15 -18.28
N ASN A 98 -6.20 -8.98 -18.51
CA ASN A 98 -6.86 -9.45 -19.73
C ASN A 98 -6.24 -8.82 -20.98
N ALA A 99 -6.05 -7.49 -20.97
CA ALA A 99 -5.43 -6.79 -22.10
C ALA A 99 -4.02 -7.34 -22.42
N ILE A 100 -3.21 -7.60 -21.38
CA ILE A 100 -1.87 -8.21 -21.54
C ILE A 100 -1.98 -9.61 -22.16
N LEU A 101 -2.93 -10.44 -21.70
CA LEU A 101 -3.15 -11.80 -22.19
C LEU A 101 -3.69 -11.82 -23.64
N HIS A 102 -4.67 -10.96 -23.95
CA HIS A 102 -5.26 -10.86 -25.30
C HIS A 102 -4.23 -10.38 -26.33
N LEU A 103 -3.35 -9.47 -25.93
CA LEU A 103 -2.23 -9.02 -26.77
C LEU A 103 -1.11 -10.06 -26.90
N GLY A 104 -1.15 -11.14 -26.11
CA GLY A 104 -0.06 -12.10 -26.07
C GLY A 104 1.28 -11.49 -25.67
N MET A 105 1.28 -10.45 -24.84
CA MET A 105 2.48 -9.70 -24.47
C MET A 105 3.45 -10.60 -23.68
N PRO A 106 4.71 -10.79 -24.14
CA PRO A 106 5.64 -11.74 -23.54
C PRO A 106 6.35 -11.17 -22.31
N ILE A 107 5.58 -10.81 -21.29
CA ILE A 107 6.13 -10.28 -20.04
C ILE A 107 6.89 -11.37 -19.27
N LYS A 108 8.01 -10.99 -18.65
CA LYS A 108 8.79 -11.87 -17.78
C LYS A 108 8.20 -11.97 -16.38
N ARG A 109 7.64 -10.87 -15.89
CA ARG A 109 7.05 -10.81 -14.55
C ARG A 109 6.02 -9.69 -14.43
N PHE A 110 4.91 -10.01 -13.74
CA PHE A 110 3.91 -9.07 -13.25
C PHE A 110 3.98 -9.04 -11.71
N VAL A 111 4.26 -7.90 -11.11
CA VAL A 111 4.26 -7.73 -9.66
C VAL A 111 3.02 -6.95 -9.24
N PHE A 112 2.15 -7.58 -8.45
CA PHE A 112 0.95 -6.96 -7.91
C PHE A 112 1.17 -6.49 -6.48
N VAL A 113 1.01 -5.20 -6.22
CA VAL A 113 1.06 -4.64 -4.87
C VAL A 113 -0.33 -4.76 -4.23
N SER A 114 -0.48 -5.78 -3.40
CA SER A 114 -1.67 -6.06 -2.59
C SER A 114 -1.57 -5.41 -1.19
N SER A 115 -2.02 -6.07 -0.14
CA SER A 115 -1.96 -5.57 1.24
C SER A 115 -2.20 -6.68 2.26
N LEU A 116 -1.61 -6.58 3.45
CA LEU A 116 -1.95 -7.41 4.61
C LEU A 116 -3.44 -7.27 5.02
N SER A 117 -4.09 -6.16 4.68
CA SER A 117 -5.51 -5.90 5.00
C SER A 117 -6.50 -6.94 4.44
N ILE A 118 -6.08 -7.81 3.52
CA ILE A 118 -6.90 -8.91 3.01
C ILE A 118 -7.23 -9.94 4.10
N PHE A 119 -6.43 -10.02 5.17
CA PHE A 119 -6.66 -11.00 6.23
C PHE A 119 -7.68 -10.53 7.27
N GLY A 120 -7.81 -9.21 7.51
CA GLY A 120 -8.68 -8.69 8.55
C GLY A 120 -8.25 -9.11 9.95
N ALA A 121 -9.21 -9.13 10.87
CA ALA A 121 -8.97 -9.42 12.29
C ALA A 121 -8.91 -10.94 12.55
N ILE A 122 -7.75 -11.54 12.33
CA ILE A 122 -7.48 -12.95 12.61
C ILE A 122 -6.33 -13.09 13.61
N ARG A 123 -6.21 -14.27 14.25
CA ARG A 123 -5.18 -14.60 15.25
C ARG A 123 -5.11 -13.56 16.40
N GLU A 124 -6.29 -13.05 16.83
CA GLU A 124 -6.41 -12.03 17.89
C GLU A 124 -6.52 -12.65 19.31
N GLU A 125 -6.26 -13.94 19.47
CA GLU A 125 -6.12 -14.60 20.77
C GLU A 125 -4.70 -14.42 21.28
N GLN A 126 -4.57 -14.02 22.53
CA GLN A 126 -3.26 -13.79 23.14
C GLN A 126 -2.61 -15.10 23.63
N PRO A 127 -1.30 -15.27 23.44
CA PRO A 127 -0.38 -14.36 22.73
C PRO A 127 -0.65 -14.32 21.24
N TYR A 128 -0.64 -13.11 20.65
CA TYR A 128 -0.88 -12.94 19.21
C TYR A 128 0.20 -13.66 18.40
N GLN A 129 -0.26 -14.38 17.38
CA GLN A 129 0.60 -15.10 16.45
C GLN A 129 0.69 -14.37 15.11
N GLU A 130 1.75 -14.64 14.37
CA GLU A 130 1.93 -14.09 13.03
C GLU A 130 0.91 -14.65 12.05
N ILE A 131 0.40 -13.76 11.20
CA ILE A 131 -0.42 -14.14 10.06
C ILE A 131 0.52 -14.75 9.02
N CYS A 132 0.24 -16.01 8.66
CA CYS A 132 1.04 -16.79 7.73
C CYS A 132 0.33 -16.97 6.39
N GLU A 133 1.06 -17.40 5.36
CA GLU A 133 0.53 -17.62 4.01
C GLU A 133 -0.66 -18.59 3.98
N ASN A 134 -0.64 -19.61 4.84
CA ASN A 134 -1.69 -20.64 4.91
C ASN A 134 -2.95 -20.21 5.67
N ASP A 135 -2.97 -19.01 6.23
CA ASP A 135 -4.18 -18.51 6.89
C ASP A 135 -5.26 -18.16 5.86
N VAL A 136 -6.51 -18.40 6.23
CA VAL A 136 -7.66 -18.07 5.40
C VAL A 136 -7.95 -16.56 5.51
N PRO A 137 -7.87 -15.79 4.41
CA PRO A 137 -8.21 -14.37 4.43
C PRO A 137 -9.67 -14.13 4.87
N LYS A 138 -9.87 -13.15 5.77
CA LYS A 138 -11.19 -12.71 6.28
C LYS A 138 -11.28 -11.19 6.32
N PRO A 139 -11.21 -10.51 5.16
CA PRO A 139 -11.17 -9.05 5.14
C PRO A 139 -12.43 -8.43 5.72
N ASN A 140 -12.24 -7.44 6.58
CA ASN A 140 -13.31 -6.72 7.28
C ASN A 140 -13.50 -5.28 6.77
N THR A 141 -12.78 -4.89 5.70
CA THR A 141 -12.86 -3.60 5.03
C THR A 141 -13.21 -3.77 3.55
N ALA A 142 -13.85 -2.77 2.93
CA ALA A 142 -14.11 -2.78 1.49
C ALA A 142 -12.81 -2.78 0.67
N TYR A 143 -11.80 -2.05 1.14
CA TYR A 143 -10.46 -2.07 0.59
C TYR A 143 -9.86 -3.49 0.59
N GLY A 144 -9.79 -4.14 1.75
CA GLY A 144 -9.22 -5.49 1.87
C GLY A 144 -9.97 -6.52 1.02
N LYS A 145 -11.31 -6.44 0.96
CA LYS A 145 -12.14 -7.31 0.11
C LYS A 145 -11.83 -7.11 -1.38
N SER A 146 -11.69 -5.87 -1.84
CA SER A 146 -11.40 -5.57 -3.24
C SER A 146 -9.99 -6.04 -3.66
N LYS A 147 -9.00 -5.92 -2.76
CA LYS A 147 -7.65 -6.46 -3.00
C LYS A 147 -7.64 -7.98 -3.05
N LEU A 148 -8.34 -8.65 -2.12
CA LEU A 148 -8.48 -10.10 -2.12
C LEU A 148 -9.16 -10.61 -3.40
N ALA A 149 -10.20 -9.93 -3.88
CA ALA A 149 -10.87 -10.30 -5.12
C ALA A 149 -9.93 -10.19 -6.34
N ALA A 150 -9.02 -9.22 -6.37
CA ALA A 150 -7.98 -9.12 -7.39
C ALA A 150 -6.95 -10.26 -7.29
N GLU A 151 -6.53 -10.65 -6.07
CA GLU A 151 -5.66 -11.80 -5.87
C GLU A 151 -6.31 -13.11 -6.34
N HIS A 152 -7.58 -13.35 -6.00
CA HIS A 152 -8.32 -14.52 -6.46
C HIS A 152 -8.43 -14.57 -8.00
N TYR A 153 -8.55 -13.41 -8.64
CA TYR A 153 -8.55 -13.35 -10.09
C TYR A 153 -7.19 -13.79 -10.67
N LEU A 154 -6.08 -13.29 -10.13
CA LEU A 154 -4.74 -13.73 -10.55
C LEU A 154 -4.54 -15.23 -10.30
N ASP A 155 -4.97 -15.75 -9.15
CA ASP A 155 -4.92 -17.18 -8.83
C ASP A 155 -5.73 -18.02 -9.86
N SER A 156 -6.86 -17.52 -10.35
CA SER A 156 -7.71 -18.22 -11.32
C SER A 156 -7.08 -18.37 -12.70
N ILE A 157 -6.14 -17.51 -13.07
CA ILE A 157 -5.37 -17.58 -14.31
C ILE A 157 -4.25 -18.64 -14.20
N GLY A 158 -3.74 -18.83 -12.99
CA GLY A 158 -2.72 -19.83 -12.67
C GLY A 158 -1.41 -19.59 -13.41
N ASN A 159 -0.76 -20.69 -13.84
CA ASN A 159 0.56 -20.64 -14.44
C ASN A 159 0.63 -20.01 -15.84
N ASN A 160 -0.51 -19.66 -16.44
CA ASN A 160 -0.55 -19.02 -17.74
C ASN A 160 -0.11 -17.55 -17.72
N PHE A 161 0.09 -17.00 -16.54
CA PHE A 161 0.49 -15.61 -16.33
C PHE A 161 1.60 -15.53 -15.27
N PRO A 162 2.74 -14.86 -15.54
CA PRO A 162 3.89 -14.86 -14.63
C PRO A 162 3.74 -13.76 -13.55
N TYR A 163 3.07 -14.04 -12.43
CA TYR A 163 2.81 -13.05 -11.40
C TYR A 163 3.41 -13.40 -10.04
N ILE A 164 3.70 -12.35 -9.28
CA ILE A 164 3.98 -12.39 -7.84
C ILE A 164 3.12 -11.32 -7.14
N ILE A 165 2.66 -11.63 -5.94
CA ILE A 165 1.85 -10.74 -5.11
C ILE A 165 2.65 -10.32 -3.89
N LEU A 166 2.77 -9.01 -3.67
CA LEU A 166 3.37 -8.45 -2.47
C LEU A 166 2.28 -7.91 -1.54
N ARG A 167 2.31 -8.30 -0.28
CA ARG A 167 1.32 -7.96 0.75
C ARG A 167 1.97 -7.12 1.85
N PRO A 168 2.28 -5.84 1.58
CA PRO A 168 2.87 -4.98 2.60
C PRO A 168 1.88 -4.73 3.74
N THR A 169 2.43 -4.53 4.94
CA THR A 169 1.74 -4.01 6.11
C THR A 169 1.54 -2.50 6.01
N GLY A 170 1.51 -1.76 7.11
CA GLY A 170 1.40 -0.30 7.11
C GLY A 170 2.62 0.37 6.45
N VAL A 171 2.50 0.76 5.17
CA VAL A 171 3.59 1.41 4.43
C VAL A 171 3.68 2.88 4.81
N TYR A 172 4.85 3.33 5.23
CA TYR A 172 5.11 4.72 5.62
C TYR A 172 6.40 5.26 4.97
N GLY A 173 6.57 6.57 5.04
CA GLY A 173 7.76 7.25 4.52
C GLY A 173 7.45 8.65 3.98
N PRO A 174 8.43 9.32 3.38
CA PRO A 174 8.22 10.61 2.71
C PRO A 174 7.13 10.53 1.63
N ARG A 175 6.35 11.59 1.44
CA ARG A 175 5.20 11.69 0.50
C ARG A 175 3.92 10.99 0.98
N GLU A 176 3.97 10.19 2.05
CA GLU A 176 2.79 9.55 2.62
C GLU A 176 1.99 10.56 3.46
N LYS A 177 0.65 10.54 3.30
CA LYS A 177 -0.23 11.59 3.86
C LYS A 177 -0.85 11.24 5.21
N ASP A 178 -1.14 9.97 5.48
CA ASP A 178 -1.84 9.59 6.72
C ASP A 178 -0.92 9.72 7.95
N TYR A 179 0.32 9.26 7.83
CA TYR A 179 1.32 9.43 8.88
C TYR A 179 1.82 10.89 8.98
N PHE A 180 1.81 11.63 7.86
CA PHE A 180 2.02 13.06 7.90
C PHE A 180 0.95 13.79 8.74
N LEU A 181 -0.34 13.43 8.58
CA LEU A 181 -1.43 14.01 9.40
C LEU A 181 -1.24 13.72 10.90
N MET A 182 -0.73 12.53 11.24
CA MET A 182 -0.36 12.21 12.64
C MET A 182 0.76 13.13 13.13
N ALA A 183 1.82 13.32 12.34
CA ALA A 183 2.92 14.22 12.69
C ALA A 183 2.45 15.68 12.83
N GLN A 184 1.55 16.13 11.97
CA GLN A 184 0.94 17.45 12.03
C GLN A 184 0.11 17.62 13.32
N SER A 185 -0.68 16.63 13.71
CA SER A 185 -1.46 16.63 14.95
C SER A 185 -0.56 16.70 16.18
N ILE A 186 0.52 15.91 16.21
CA ILE A 186 1.50 15.94 17.31
C ILE A 186 2.21 17.30 17.38
N LYS A 187 2.58 17.88 16.23
CA LYS A 187 3.12 19.23 16.17
C LYS A 187 2.14 20.28 16.70
N GLN A 188 0.83 20.04 16.57
CA GLN A 188 -0.25 20.85 17.14
C GLN A 188 -0.59 20.45 18.59
N HIS A 189 0.30 19.73 19.26
CA HIS A 189 0.20 19.32 20.65
C HIS A 189 -0.89 18.27 20.97
N VAL A 190 -1.40 17.54 19.96
CA VAL A 190 -2.42 16.50 20.18
C VAL A 190 -2.01 15.19 19.54
N ASP A 191 -2.05 14.12 20.34
CA ASP A 191 -1.88 12.74 19.87
C ASP A 191 -3.15 11.94 20.16
N PHE A 192 -3.71 11.31 19.14
CA PHE A 192 -4.90 10.47 19.24
C PHE A 192 -4.54 9.00 19.22
N ALA A 193 -4.80 8.28 20.31
CA ALA A 193 -4.68 6.84 20.42
C ALA A 193 -6.07 6.17 20.56
N VAL A 194 -6.20 4.93 20.10
CA VAL A 194 -7.46 4.20 20.08
C VAL A 194 -7.37 2.92 20.89
N GLY A 195 -8.33 2.77 21.83
CA GLY A 195 -8.48 1.57 22.66
C GLY A 195 -7.42 1.48 23.75
N PHE A 196 -7.68 0.57 24.71
CA PHE A 196 -6.84 0.36 25.89
C PHE A 196 -6.22 -1.03 25.92
N LYS A 197 -6.62 -1.91 25.00
CA LYS A 197 -6.06 -3.26 24.89
C LYS A 197 -4.81 -3.23 24.03
N ARG A 198 -3.88 -4.14 24.31
CA ARG A 198 -2.67 -4.34 23.52
C ARG A 198 -3.00 -4.49 22.04
N GLN A 199 -2.20 -3.88 21.21
CA GLN A 199 -2.16 -4.06 19.75
C GLN A 199 -0.73 -4.37 19.35
N ASP A 200 -0.54 -5.40 18.54
CA ASP A 200 0.73 -5.71 17.91
C ASP A 200 0.65 -5.27 16.45
N ILE A 201 1.46 -4.29 16.08
CA ILE A 201 1.44 -3.64 14.77
C ILE A 201 2.81 -3.81 14.11
N THR A 202 2.81 -4.05 12.82
CA THR A 202 4.00 -4.07 11.98
C THR A 202 3.96 -2.93 10.97
N PHE A 203 5.12 -2.45 10.57
CA PHE A 203 5.28 -1.38 9.60
C PHE A 203 6.30 -1.80 8.53
N VAL A 204 6.28 -1.11 7.40
CA VAL A 204 7.31 -1.23 6.38
C VAL A 204 7.62 0.15 5.78
N TYR A 205 8.89 0.48 5.70
CA TYR A 205 9.30 1.72 5.05
C TYR A 205 9.20 1.59 3.52
N VAL A 206 8.81 2.67 2.84
CA VAL A 206 8.51 2.62 1.40
C VAL A 206 9.67 2.08 0.56
N GLN A 207 10.93 2.38 0.92
CA GLN A 207 12.09 1.89 0.17
C GLN A 207 12.29 0.38 0.33
N ASP A 208 11.92 -0.21 1.47
CA ASP A 208 11.95 -1.67 1.63
C ASP A 208 10.85 -2.35 0.79
N VAL A 209 9.67 -1.70 0.63
CA VAL A 209 8.65 -2.17 -0.33
C VAL A 209 9.20 -2.13 -1.76
N VAL A 210 9.89 -1.04 -2.13
CA VAL A 210 10.51 -0.91 -3.45
C VAL A 210 11.59 -1.97 -3.67
N GLN A 211 12.44 -2.23 -2.67
CA GLN A 211 13.41 -3.33 -2.71
C GLN A 211 12.72 -4.66 -3.02
N ALA A 212 11.66 -5.00 -2.28
CA ALA A 212 10.92 -6.23 -2.50
C ALA A 212 10.28 -6.32 -3.90
N VAL A 213 9.80 -5.19 -4.46
CA VAL A 213 9.28 -5.13 -5.84
C VAL A 213 10.36 -5.55 -6.83
N PHE A 214 11.56 -4.98 -6.75
CA PHE A 214 12.64 -5.30 -7.70
C PHE A 214 13.21 -6.70 -7.49
N LEU A 215 13.30 -7.18 -6.26
CA LEU A 215 13.64 -8.57 -5.98
C LEU A 215 12.60 -9.54 -6.60
N ALA A 216 11.32 -9.21 -6.53
CA ALA A 216 10.25 -10.02 -7.11
C ALA A 216 10.24 -10.02 -8.65
N LEU A 217 10.89 -9.06 -9.32
CA LEU A 217 11.07 -9.10 -10.78
C LEU A 217 12.01 -10.24 -11.20
N ASP A 218 13.04 -10.52 -10.42
CA ASP A 218 14.12 -11.45 -10.77
C ASP A 218 14.06 -12.77 -9.98
N HIS A 219 13.45 -12.76 -8.80
CA HIS A 219 13.40 -13.89 -7.88
C HIS A 219 11.97 -14.34 -7.57
N GLY A 220 11.85 -15.45 -6.87
CA GLY A 220 10.57 -16.03 -6.46
C GLY A 220 9.87 -16.83 -7.57
N MET A 221 9.03 -17.75 -7.15
CA MET A 221 8.26 -18.61 -8.06
C MET A 221 6.96 -17.92 -8.50
N ASN A 222 6.49 -18.29 -9.68
CA ASN A 222 5.21 -17.80 -10.18
C ASN A 222 4.06 -18.17 -9.23
N GLY A 223 3.14 -17.22 -9.01
CA GLY A 223 1.98 -17.40 -8.14
C GLY A 223 2.27 -17.20 -6.65
N ARG A 224 3.53 -16.97 -6.24
CA ARG A 224 3.89 -16.75 -4.83
C ARG A 224 3.37 -15.41 -4.30
N LYS A 225 3.15 -15.38 -2.99
CA LYS A 225 2.59 -14.23 -2.26
C LYS A 225 3.45 -13.98 -1.03
N TYR A 226 3.94 -12.76 -0.86
CA TYR A 226 4.89 -12.44 0.21
C TYR A 226 4.39 -11.30 1.07
N PHE A 227 4.44 -11.48 2.38
CA PHE A 227 4.26 -10.39 3.33
C PHE A 227 5.51 -9.53 3.42
N LEU A 228 5.31 -8.24 3.66
CA LEU A 228 6.40 -7.29 3.82
C LEU A 228 6.19 -6.45 5.08
N SER A 229 7.14 -6.54 6.00
CA SER A 229 7.30 -5.65 7.16
C SER A 229 8.78 -5.40 7.41
N ASP A 230 9.11 -4.62 8.43
CA ASP A 230 10.49 -4.42 8.87
C ASP A 230 11.01 -5.54 9.79
N GLY A 231 10.21 -6.61 9.98
CA GLY A 231 10.53 -7.77 10.81
C GLY A 231 10.26 -7.58 12.30
N GLU A 232 9.95 -6.37 12.75
CA GLU A 232 9.72 -6.05 14.16
C GLU A 232 8.22 -5.86 14.47
N VAL A 233 7.87 -6.04 15.74
CA VAL A 233 6.50 -5.87 16.25
C VAL A 233 6.45 -4.73 17.24
N TYR A 234 5.56 -3.79 16.97
CA TYR A 234 5.42 -2.55 17.72
C TYR A 234 4.08 -2.47 18.46
N GLN A 235 4.07 -1.75 19.58
CA GLN A 235 2.84 -1.36 20.25
C GLN A 235 2.19 -0.17 19.54
N SER A 236 0.89 0.02 19.71
CA SER A 236 0.10 1.05 19.01
C SER A 236 0.65 2.48 19.13
N GLU A 237 1.37 2.79 20.20
CA GLU A 237 1.89 4.14 20.48
C GLU A 237 3.32 4.36 19.97
N ALA A 238 4.02 3.27 19.56
CA ALA A 238 5.44 3.35 19.18
C ALA A 238 5.70 4.34 18.03
N PHE A 239 4.81 4.37 17.03
CA PHE A 239 4.95 5.26 15.88
C PHE A 239 4.79 6.73 16.31
N SER A 240 3.77 7.06 17.12
CA SER A 240 3.54 8.42 17.62
C SER A 240 4.64 8.88 18.57
N ASP A 241 5.18 7.98 19.40
CA ASP A 241 6.30 8.29 20.31
C ASP A 241 7.56 8.66 19.52
N LEU A 242 7.85 7.95 18.43
CA LEU A 242 8.99 8.27 17.56
C LEU A 242 8.78 9.59 16.83
N ILE A 243 7.59 9.87 16.32
CA ILE A 243 7.27 11.19 15.73
C ILE A 243 7.48 12.30 16.77
N HIS A 244 6.95 12.11 17.96
CA HIS A 244 7.08 13.08 19.06
C HIS A 244 8.55 13.37 19.39
N LYS A 245 9.39 12.32 19.49
CA LYS A 245 10.84 12.42 19.67
C LYS A 245 11.50 13.23 18.54
N GLU A 246 11.19 12.92 17.27
CA GLU A 246 11.79 13.61 16.10
C GLU A 246 11.30 15.06 15.91
N LEU A 247 10.17 15.41 16.53
CA LEU A 247 9.68 16.79 16.63
C LEU A 247 10.32 17.59 17.78
N GLY A 248 11.20 16.97 18.58
CA GLY A 248 11.88 17.61 19.70
C GLY A 248 11.13 17.55 21.02
N ASN A 249 10.26 16.57 21.20
CA ASN A 249 9.44 16.36 22.40
C ASN A 249 8.62 17.59 22.81
N PRO A 250 7.83 18.20 21.93
CA PRO A 250 6.98 19.32 22.33
C PRO A 250 5.98 18.86 23.39
N TRP A 251 5.49 19.80 24.23
CA TRP A 251 4.36 19.46 25.09
C TRP A 251 3.21 18.89 24.27
N MET A 252 2.59 17.80 24.74
CA MET A 252 1.58 17.08 23.97
C MET A 252 0.52 16.49 24.90
N LEU A 253 -0.76 16.61 24.51
CA LEU A 253 -1.87 15.94 25.16
C LEU A 253 -2.19 14.65 24.37
N ARG A 254 -1.94 13.48 24.98
CA ARG A 254 -2.37 12.21 24.41
C ARG A 254 -3.81 11.89 24.82
N ILE A 255 -4.69 11.83 23.85
CA ILE A 255 -6.12 11.51 24.04
C ILE A 255 -6.34 10.06 23.61
N LYS A 256 -6.59 9.19 24.59
CA LYS A 256 -6.89 7.77 24.33
C LYS A 256 -8.39 7.52 24.33
N ALA A 257 -8.97 7.32 23.14
CA ALA A 257 -10.40 7.14 22.99
C ALA A 257 -10.80 5.65 23.10
N PRO A 258 -11.87 5.33 23.87
CA PRO A 258 -12.46 4.00 23.84
C PRO A 258 -12.97 3.64 22.44
N ILE A 259 -12.96 2.35 22.09
CA ILE A 259 -13.38 1.88 20.74
C ILE A 259 -14.83 2.26 20.41
N TRP A 260 -15.72 2.30 21.40
CA TRP A 260 -17.12 2.69 21.18
C TRP A 260 -17.26 4.16 20.76
N VAL A 261 -16.40 5.05 21.29
CA VAL A 261 -16.35 6.46 20.85
C VAL A 261 -15.93 6.54 19.40
N LEU A 262 -14.85 5.80 19.02
CA LEU A 262 -14.42 5.73 17.62
C LEU A 262 -15.55 5.28 16.70
N ARG A 263 -16.37 4.29 17.10
CA ARG A 263 -17.51 3.83 16.31
C ARG A 263 -18.54 4.94 16.05
N ILE A 264 -18.83 5.75 17.07
CA ILE A 264 -19.75 6.89 16.94
C ILE A 264 -19.17 7.93 15.99
N VAL A 265 -17.91 8.31 16.18
CA VAL A 265 -17.24 9.33 15.36
C VAL A 265 -17.16 8.88 13.90
N THR A 266 -16.80 7.62 13.63
CA THR A 266 -16.72 7.09 12.26
C THR A 266 -18.07 6.99 11.59
N PHE A 267 -19.15 6.65 12.34
CA PHE A 267 -20.52 6.62 11.83
C PHE A 267 -20.97 8.02 11.37
N PHE A 268 -20.81 9.03 12.23
CA PHE A 268 -21.18 10.41 11.87
C PHE A 268 -20.26 10.99 10.78
N GLY A 269 -18.97 10.66 10.80
CA GLY A 269 -18.02 11.05 9.75
C GLY A 269 -18.43 10.52 8.38
N GLU A 270 -18.83 9.24 8.30
CA GLU A 270 -19.30 8.62 7.07
C GLU A 270 -20.65 9.22 6.61
N TYR A 271 -21.57 9.44 7.53
CA TYR A 271 -22.88 10.06 7.24
C TYR A 271 -22.73 11.47 6.65
N LEU A 272 -21.91 12.32 7.29
CA LEU A 272 -21.61 13.68 6.79
C LEU A 272 -20.83 13.64 5.47
N GLY A 273 -19.92 12.69 5.31
CA GLY A 273 -19.20 12.49 4.06
C GLY A 273 -20.13 12.19 2.89
N ARG A 274 -21.10 11.30 3.09
CA ARG A 274 -22.13 10.98 2.08
C ARG A 274 -23.01 12.18 1.75
N MET A 275 -23.41 12.96 2.76
CA MET A 275 -24.22 14.17 2.53
C MET A 275 -23.48 15.27 1.76
N THR A 276 -22.20 15.44 2.00
CA THR A 276 -21.38 16.51 1.41
C THR A 276 -20.65 16.09 0.14
N GLY A 277 -20.71 14.81 -0.26
CA GLY A 277 -19.94 14.26 -1.38
C GLY A 277 -18.42 14.26 -1.13
N LYS A 278 -17.97 14.44 0.13
CA LYS A 278 -16.55 14.46 0.50
C LYS A 278 -16.18 13.22 1.31
N MET A 279 -15.04 12.62 1.00
CA MET A 279 -14.54 11.50 1.77
C MET A 279 -14.19 11.93 3.21
N SER A 280 -14.75 11.21 4.20
CA SER A 280 -14.33 11.37 5.59
C SER A 280 -13.04 10.59 5.84
N ALA A 281 -12.10 11.21 6.55
CA ALA A 281 -10.89 10.53 7.02
C ALA A 281 -11.22 9.41 8.05
N LEU A 282 -12.35 9.55 8.76
CA LEU A 282 -12.85 8.58 9.72
C LEU A 282 -14.16 7.98 9.18
N ASN A 283 -14.09 6.75 8.69
CA ASN A 283 -15.19 5.97 8.15
C ASN A 283 -15.21 4.56 8.75
N ASN A 284 -16.15 3.72 8.35
CA ASN A 284 -16.29 2.36 8.87
C ASN A 284 -15.07 1.46 8.57
N ASP A 285 -14.42 1.61 7.41
CA ASP A 285 -13.18 0.88 7.10
C ASP A 285 -12.06 1.28 8.07
N LYS A 286 -11.90 2.59 8.33
CA LYS A 286 -10.91 3.08 9.31
C LYS A 286 -11.21 2.57 10.73
N TYR A 287 -12.50 2.51 11.13
CA TYR A 287 -12.90 1.88 12.38
C TYR A 287 -12.44 0.42 12.47
N ASN A 288 -12.66 -0.37 11.42
CA ASN A 288 -12.29 -1.77 11.38
C ASN A 288 -10.77 -1.98 11.46
N ILE A 289 -9.99 -1.12 10.78
CA ILE A 289 -8.52 -1.13 10.84
C ILE A 289 -8.02 -0.79 12.25
N LEU A 290 -8.53 0.31 12.84
CA LEU A 290 -8.05 0.81 14.13
C LEU A 290 -8.44 -0.09 15.31
N LYS A 291 -9.55 -0.83 15.23
CA LYS A 291 -9.93 -1.78 16.29
C LYS A 291 -9.19 -3.11 16.25
N GLN A 292 -8.62 -3.49 15.10
CA GLN A 292 -7.88 -4.74 14.93
C GLN A 292 -6.66 -4.79 15.83
N ARG A 293 -6.42 -5.94 16.47
CA ARG A 293 -5.41 -6.08 17.52
C ARG A 293 -4.11 -6.69 17.02
N ASN A 294 -4.18 -7.51 16.00
CA ASN A 294 -3.04 -8.23 15.46
C ASN A 294 -2.77 -7.84 14.01
N TRP A 295 -1.59 -7.29 13.76
CA TRP A 295 -1.05 -6.97 12.43
C TRP A 295 0.32 -7.61 12.23
N ARG A 296 0.65 -8.66 13.01
CA ARG A 296 1.89 -9.40 12.82
C ARG A 296 1.78 -10.24 11.56
N CYS A 297 2.85 -10.30 10.79
CA CYS A 297 2.92 -11.15 9.61
C CYS A 297 4.30 -11.81 9.49
N ASP A 298 4.30 -13.02 8.98
CA ASP A 298 5.49 -13.82 8.72
C ASP A 298 6.16 -13.36 7.42
N ILE A 299 7.38 -12.81 7.51
CA ILE A 299 8.17 -12.38 6.36
C ILE A 299 9.29 -13.37 5.99
N GLU A 300 9.46 -14.48 6.71
CA GLU A 300 10.51 -15.47 6.41
C GLU A 300 10.45 -15.96 4.94
N PRO A 301 9.26 -16.25 4.35
CA PRO A 301 9.21 -16.63 2.94
C PRO A 301 9.73 -15.55 1.99
N ALA A 302 9.53 -14.26 2.29
CA ALA A 302 10.09 -13.19 1.49
C ALA A 302 11.61 -13.09 1.65
N MET A 303 12.13 -13.32 2.84
CA MET A 303 13.57 -13.33 3.11
C MET A 303 14.25 -14.50 2.39
N ASP A 304 13.69 -15.69 2.48
CA ASP A 304 14.31 -16.91 1.95
C ASP A 304 14.21 -17.01 0.41
N GLU A 305 13.06 -16.67 -0.15
CA GLU A 305 12.80 -16.88 -1.58
C GLU A 305 13.12 -15.66 -2.46
N LEU A 306 12.94 -14.43 -1.94
CA LEU A 306 13.28 -13.22 -2.67
C LEU A 306 14.65 -12.64 -2.28
N GLY A 307 15.21 -13.02 -1.13
CA GLY A 307 16.36 -12.33 -0.54
C GLY A 307 15.97 -10.97 0.06
N TYR A 308 14.72 -10.82 0.49
CA TYR A 308 14.23 -9.58 1.09
C TYR A 308 14.88 -9.37 2.47
N HIS A 309 15.54 -8.23 2.64
CA HIS A 309 16.11 -7.82 3.92
C HIS A 309 15.72 -6.37 4.18
N PRO A 310 14.78 -6.10 5.11
CA PRO A 310 14.37 -4.74 5.42
C PRO A 310 15.54 -3.95 6.03
N HIS A 311 15.81 -2.76 5.48
CA HIS A 311 16.92 -1.91 5.88
C HIS A 311 16.51 -0.77 6.79
N TYR A 312 15.21 -0.53 6.94
CA TYR A 312 14.69 0.63 7.64
C TYR A 312 13.78 0.22 8.81
N PRO A 313 14.36 -0.14 9.99
CA PRO A 313 13.56 -0.29 11.20
C PRO A 313 12.80 1.00 11.50
N LEU A 314 11.69 0.90 12.23
CA LEU A 314 10.73 1.99 12.41
C LEU A 314 11.38 3.32 12.87
N GLU A 315 12.31 3.27 13.81
CA GLU A 315 13.00 4.48 14.32
C GLU A 315 13.75 5.22 13.20
N ARG A 316 14.50 4.49 12.38
CA ARG A 316 15.25 5.07 11.25
C ARG A 316 14.30 5.65 10.21
N GLY A 317 13.26 4.90 9.85
CA GLY A 317 12.31 5.32 8.82
C GLY A 317 11.49 6.55 9.23
N VAL A 318 11.02 6.61 10.49
CA VAL A 318 10.30 7.78 11.03
C VAL A 318 11.18 9.02 11.02
N LYS A 319 12.45 8.89 11.45
CA LYS A 319 13.41 10.00 11.40
C LYS A 319 13.56 10.56 9.98
N LEU A 320 13.70 9.70 8.98
CA LEU A 320 13.82 10.11 7.58
C LEU A 320 12.53 10.75 7.06
N ALA A 321 11.36 10.21 7.41
CA ALA A 321 10.09 10.76 7.02
C ALA A 321 9.86 12.16 7.61
N ILE A 322 10.08 12.33 8.91
CA ILE A 322 9.93 13.64 9.60
C ILE A 322 10.92 14.66 9.05
N LYS A 323 12.18 14.25 8.82
CA LYS A 323 13.16 15.12 8.18
C LYS A 323 12.65 15.60 6.81
N TRP A 324 12.17 14.68 5.98
CA TRP A 324 11.67 15.03 4.66
C TRP A 324 10.45 15.97 4.74
N TYR A 325 9.50 15.74 5.67
CA TYR A 325 8.36 16.62 5.86
C TYR A 325 8.77 18.04 6.22
N LYS A 326 9.81 18.20 7.08
CA LYS A 326 10.38 19.51 7.42
C LYS A 326 11.07 20.17 6.23
N ASP A 327 11.94 19.43 5.52
CA ASP A 327 12.73 19.95 4.40
C ASP A 327 11.85 20.36 3.19
N ASN A 328 10.66 19.76 3.05
CA ASN A 328 9.73 20.03 1.94
C ASN A 328 8.53 20.92 2.34
N GLY A 329 8.56 21.53 3.53
CA GLY A 329 7.55 22.48 3.98
C GLY A 329 6.17 21.85 4.26
N TRP A 330 6.14 20.56 4.58
CA TRP A 330 4.93 19.90 5.02
C TRP A 330 4.69 20.10 6.54
N LEU A 331 5.77 20.17 7.33
CA LEU A 331 5.76 20.44 8.76
C LEU A 331 6.36 21.81 9.11
#